data_0b0fdade829455d707a7a26a7c6d9f6b
#
_entry.id   0b0fdade829455d707a7a26a7c6d9f6b
#
_cell.length_a   1.000
_cell.length_b   1.000
_cell.length_c   1.000
_cell.angle_alpha   90.00
_cell.angle_beta   90.00
_cell.angle_gamma   90.00
#
_symmetry.space_group_name_H-M   'P 1'
#
loop_
_entity.id
_entity.type
_entity.pdbx_description
1 polymer ?
#
loop_
_entity_poly.entity_id
_entity_poly.type
_entity_poly.pdbx_seq_one_letter_code
_entity_poly.pdbx_strand_id
1 'polypeptide(L)'
;YLETRLRPKDFIGVSSWSSTIRAMVDEVHAQNLKASGVIQLLGGVGPNGNVQATILTQTLAQRLNCDAWLLPSQSIEGSMEERNRLLASKDVADVVSRFDEVDIAIVGIGILEPSQLLKTSGNYYHEDMLQVLAARGAVGDICLHYYDKNGHPVLRDDEDPVIGMALEKVKKCPNVVALAGGTDKVAAIKGALTGGYIDVLITDYPTARMLVSD
;
A
#
# COMPACT_ATOMS: atom_id res chain seq x y z
N TYR A 1 -1.08 18.05 -3.63
CA TYR A 1 0.07 17.46 -4.34
C TYR A 1 -0.37 16.68 -5.56
N LEU A 2 -1.22 15.65 -5.43
CA LEU A 2 -1.66 14.82 -6.55
C LEU A 2 -2.20 15.69 -7.72
N GLU A 3 -3.11 16.61 -7.43
CA GLU A 3 -3.76 17.47 -8.41
C GLU A 3 -2.79 18.37 -9.19
N THR A 4 -1.63 18.70 -8.60
CA THR A 4 -0.60 19.54 -9.24
C THR A 4 0.45 18.74 -10.02
N ARG A 5 0.47 17.41 -9.87
CA ARG A 5 1.49 16.53 -10.49
C ARG A 5 0.93 15.58 -11.52
N LEU A 6 -0.35 15.23 -11.37
CA LEU A 6 -1.03 14.26 -12.22
C LEU A 6 -1.06 14.71 -13.70
N ARG A 7 -0.73 13.79 -14.58
CA ARG A 7 -0.84 13.92 -16.03
C ARG A 7 -1.90 12.97 -16.57
N PRO A 8 -2.58 13.30 -17.68
CA PRO A 8 -3.65 12.44 -18.22
C PRO A 8 -3.23 11.03 -18.60
N LYS A 9 -1.94 10.78 -18.81
CA LYS A 9 -1.37 9.48 -19.16
C LYS A 9 -0.94 8.66 -17.94
N ASP A 10 -0.85 9.27 -16.76
CA ASP A 10 -0.29 8.61 -15.57
C ASP A 10 -1.23 7.49 -15.10
N PHE A 11 -0.66 6.33 -14.80
CA PHE A 11 -1.33 5.19 -14.20
C PHE A 11 -1.03 5.17 -12.70
N ILE A 12 -2.09 5.20 -11.89
CA ILE A 12 -1.99 5.43 -10.46
C ILE A 12 -2.20 4.14 -9.70
N GLY A 13 -1.23 3.74 -8.88
CA GLY A 13 -1.39 2.69 -7.90
C GLY A 13 -1.85 3.24 -6.55
N VAL A 14 -2.75 2.54 -5.87
CA VAL A 14 -3.21 2.94 -4.53
C VAL A 14 -3.24 1.77 -3.55
N SER A 15 -2.62 1.97 -2.38
CA SER A 15 -2.71 1.03 -1.25
C SER A 15 -3.99 1.33 -0.46
N SER A 16 -5.05 0.57 -0.72
CA SER A 16 -6.44 0.95 -0.39
C SER A 16 -6.87 0.68 1.04
N TRP A 17 -6.08 -0.04 1.86
CA TRP A 17 -6.39 -0.30 3.27
C TRP A 17 -5.82 0.77 4.22
N SER A 18 -6.07 2.06 3.91
CA SER A 18 -5.56 3.20 4.67
C SER A 18 -6.65 4.26 4.88
N SER A 19 -6.91 4.62 6.13
CA SER A 19 -7.82 5.72 6.48
C SER A 19 -7.28 7.08 6.01
N THR A 20 -5.98 7.26 6.01
CA THR A 20 -5.34 8.50 5.53
C THR A 20 -5.50 8.65 4.02
N ILE A 21 -5.31 7.55 3.27
CA ILE A 21 -5.55 7.56 1.81
C ILE A 21 -7.04 7.78 1.52
N ARG A 22 -7.94 7.20 2.32
CA ARG A 22 -9.39 7.47 2.19
C ARG A 22 -9.68 8.96 2.34
N ALA A 23 -9.17 9.60 3.41
CA ALA A 23 -9.35 11.04 3.62
C ALA A 23 -8.80 11.85 2.43
N MET A 24 -7.65 11.47 1.87
CA MET A 24 -7.10 12.09 0.67
C MET A 24 -8.04 11.92 -0.53
N VAL A 25 -8.56 10.71 -0.76
CA VAL A 25 -9.48 10.43 -1.88
C VAL A 25 -10.75 11.26 -1.73
N ASP A 26 -11.29 11.41 -0.52
CA ASP A 26 -12.50 12.20 -0.25
C ASP A 26 -12.31 13.69 -0.61
N GLU A 27 -11.09 14.20 -0.56
CA GLU A 27 -10.72 15.59 -0.88
C GLU A 27 -10.29 15.80 -2.36
N VAL A 28 -10.19 14.76 -3.17
CA VAL A 28 -9.87 14.93 -4.60
C VAL A 28 -11.05 15.56 -5.36
N HIS A 29 -10.85 16.76 -5.89
CA HIS A 29 -11.86 17.53 -6.62
C HIS A 29 -11.57 17.53 -8.12
N ALA A 30 -12.21 16.65 -8.83
CA ALA A 30 -11.84 16.22 -10.19
C ALA A 30 -12.36 17.09 -11.35
N GLN A 31 -12.66 18.38 -11.17
CA GLN A 31 -13.30 19.15 -12.26
C GLN A 31 -12.52 19.15 -13.59
N ASN A 32 -11.21 18.85 -13.59
CA ASN A 32 -10.40 18.76 -14.80
C ASN A 32 -9.26 17.73 -14.71
N LEU A 33 -9.28 16.84 -13.72
CA LEU A 33 -8.25 15.82 -13.55
C LEU A 33 -8.60 14.56 -14.36
N LYS A 34 -7.60 13.98 -14.98
CA LYS A 34 -7.71 12.71 -15.68
C LYS A 34 -6.45 11.90 -15.48
N ALA A 35 -6.63 10.60 -15.25
CA ALA A 35 -5.55 9.60 -15.27
C ALA A 35 -5.79 8.59 -16.39
N SER A 36 -4.84 7.76 -16.70
CA SER A 36 -5.02 6.62 -17.62
C SER A 36 -5.74 5.46 -16.94
N GLY A 37 -5.62 5.33 -15.63
CA GLY A 37 -6.29 4.34 -14.81
C GLY A 37 -5.83 4.40 -13.36
N VAL A 38 -6.59 3.72 -12.48
CA VAL A 38 -6.23 3.51 -11.08
C VAL A 38 -6.17 2.01 -10.80
N ILE A 39 -5.06 1.54 -10.24
CA ILE A 39 -4.86 0.14 -9.89
C ILE A 39 -4.73 -0.05 -8.39
N GLN A 40 -5.36 -1.08 -7.88
CA GLN A 40 -5.26 -1.50 -6.49
C GLN A 40 -3.96 -2.26 -6.24
N LEU A 41 -3.11 -1.75 -5.34
CA LEU A 41 -1.78 -2.30 -5.07
C LEU A 41 -1.77 -3.43 -4.03
N LEU A 42 -2.89 -3.71 -3.40
CA LEU A 42 -3.02 -4.72 -2.34
C LEU A 42 -4.39 -5.37 -2.43
N GLY A 43 -4.50 -6.66 -2.11
CA GLY A 43 -5.75 -7.41 -2.17
C GLY A 43 -6.93 -6.64 -1.57
N GLY A 44 -8.04 -6.58 -2.30
CA GLY A 44 -9.13 -5.64 -2.04
C GLY A 44 -10.32 -6.22 -1.30
N VAL A 45 -10.30 -7.51 -1.02
CA VAL A 45 -11.41 -8.21 -0.36
C VAL A 45 -10.97 -8.68 1.01
N GLY A 46 -11.72 -8.34 2.05
CA GLY A 46 -11.50 -8.89 3.38
C GLY A 46 -12.05 -10.32 3.48
N PRO A 47 -11.46 -11.20 4.31
CA PRO A 47 -11.94 -12.57 4.51
C PRO A 47 -13.40 -12.62 5.02
N ASN A 48 -13.89 -11.54 5.61
CA ASN A 48 -15.27 -11.37 6.05
C ASN A 48 -16.20 -10.74 4.99
N GLY A 49 -15.74 -10.63 3.72
CA GLY A 49 -16.47 -9.98 2.64
C GLY A 49 -16.41 -8.45 2.63
N ASN A 50 -15.52 -7.84 3.41
CA ASN A 50 -15.32 -6.40 3.40
C ASN A 50 -14.68 -5.96 2.09
N VAL A 51 -15.32 -5.01 1.38
CA VAL A 51 -14.86 -4.48 0.08
C VAL A 51 -14.54 -2.99 0.12
N GLN A 52 -14.28 -2.45 1.29
CA GLN A 52 -14.01 -1.00 1.45
C GLN A 52 -12.79 -0.54 0.66
N ALA A 53 -11.75 -1.36 0.54
CA ALA A 53 -10.58 -1.06 -0.28
C ALA A 53 -10.92 -0.99 -1.77
N THR A 54 -11.76 -1.90 -2.25
CA THR A 54 -12.28 -1.89 -3.62
C THR A 54 -13.09 -0.63 -3.90
N ILE A 55 -14.00 -0.26 -2.98
CA ILE A 55 -14.80 0.97 -3.09
C ILE A 55 -13.89 2.20 -3.13
N LEU A 56 -12.86 2.27 -2.30
CA LEU A 56 -11.91 3.39 -2.29
C LEU A 56 -11.20 3.54 -3.64
N THR A 57 -10.70 2.44 -4.20
CA THR A 57 -10.04 2.44 -5.51
C THR A 57 -10.98 2.90 -6.63
N GLN A 58 -12.22 2.40 -6.63
CA GLN A 58 -13.25 2.82 -7.59
C GLN A 58 -13.61 4.29 -7.43
N THR A 59 -13.71 4.80 -6.20
CA THR A 59 -14.01 6.21 -5.92
C THR A 59 -12.90 7.10 -6.49
N LEU A 60 -11.63 6.75 -6.28
CA LEU A 60 -10.52 7.50 -6.85
C LEU A 60 -10.56 7.49 -8.38
N ALA A 61 -10.79 6.33 -9.00
CA ALA A 61 -10.89 6.21 -10.45
C ALA A 61 -12.03 7.08 -11.02
N GLN A 62 -13.21 7.07 -10.38
CA GLN A 62 -14.33 7.93 -10.76
C GLN A 62 -13.96 9.41 -10.68
N ARG A 63 -13.31 9.84 -9.59
CA ARG A 63 -12.86 11.22 -9.41
C ARG A 63 -11.81 11.65 -10.43
N LEU A 64 -11.01 10.70 -10.93
CA LEU A 64 -9.98 10.93 -11.96
C LEU A 64 -10.46 10.60 -13.38
N ASN A 65 -11.76 10.34 -13.53
CA ASN A 65 -12.41 10.06 -14.81
C ASN A 65 -11.68 8.99 -15.65
N CYS A 66 -11.39 7.85 -15.01
CA CYS A 66 -10.68 6.72 -15.61
C CYS A 66 -11.18 5.37 -15.06
N ASP A 67 -10.67 4.27 -15.62
CA ASP A 67 -11.00 2.91 -15.21
C ASP A 67 -10.25 2.51 -13.92
N ALA A 68 -10.89 1.61 -13.14
CA ALA A 68 -10.32 0.99 -11.95
C ALA A 68 -9.90 -0.45 -12.24
N TRP A 69 -8.67 -0.81 -11.84
CA TRP A 69 -8.14 -2.17 -11.87
C TRP A 69 -8.12 -2.72 -10.44
N LEU A 70 -9.02 -3.64 -10.18
CA LEU A 70 -9.28 -4.16 -8.84
C LEU A 70 -8.60 -5.51 -8.65
N LEU A 71 -7.98 -5.73 -7.50
CA LEU A 71 -7.31 -6.98 -7.15
C LEU A 71 -8.27 -7.89 -6.37
N PRO A 72 -8.87 -8.92 -7.03
CA PRO A 72 -9.97 -9.70 -6.47
C PRO A 72 -9.45 -10.84 -5.58
N SER A 73 -8.65 -10.49 -4.57
CA SER A 73 -8.09 -11.42 -3.59
C SER A 73 -8.11 -10.80 -2.20
N GLN A 74 -7.89 -11.62 -1.20
CA GLN A 74 -7.48 -11.12 0.11
C GLN A 74 -6.09 -10.48 0.02
N SER A 75 -5.73 -9.67 1.02
CA SER A 75 -4.38 -9.10 1.11
C SER A 75 -3.37 -10.12 1.61
N ILE A 76 -3.78 -10.99 2.52
CA ILE A 76 -2.96 -12.05 3.13
C ILE A 76 -3.70 -13.36 2.97
N GLU A 77 -3.05 -14.34 2.37
CA GLU A 77 -3.60 -15.67 2.19
C GLU A 77 -3.22 -16.61 3.36
N GLY A 78 -4.01 -17.66 3.55
CA GLY A 78 -3.79 -18.63 4.64
C GLY A 78 -2.54 -19.50 4.47
N SER A 79 -2.01 -19.58 3.26
CA SER A 79 -0.80 -20.36 2.94
C SER A 79 -0.10 -19.84 1.68
N MET A 80 1.17 -20.18 1.54
CA MET A 80 1.95 -19.91 0.33
C MET A 80 1.41 -20.64 -0.90
N GLU A 81 0.86 -21.84 -0.70
CA GLU A 81 0.22 -22.61 -1.78
C GLU A 81 -1.01 -21.87 -2.33
N GLU A 82 -1.86 -21.37 -1.44
CA GLU A 82 -3.05 -20.61 -1.82
C GLU A 82 -2.69 -19.29 -2.50
N ARG A 83 -1.73 -18.53 -1.92
CA ARG A 83 -1.17 -17.33 -2.56
C ARG A 83 -0.68 -17.61 -3.97
N ASN A 84 0.15 -18.64 -4.16
CA ASN A 84 0.71 -18.96 -5.48
C ASN A 84 -0.36 -19.41 -6.47
N ARG A 85 -1.37 -20.16 -6.01
CA ARG A 85 -2.54 -20.55 -6.84
C ARG A 85 -3.32 -19.32 -7.30
N LEU A 86 -3.56 -18.35 -6.40
CA LEU A 86 -4.28 -17.13 -6.74
C LEU A 86 -3.48 -16.21 -7.67
N LEU A 87 -2.18 -16.05 -7.41
CA LEU A 87 -1.30 -15.29 -8.30
C LEU A 87 -1.25 -15.88 -9.73
N ALA A 88 -1.43 -17.20 -9.88
CA ALA A 88 -1.50 -17.87 -11.17
C ALA A 88 -2.92 -17.82 -11.80
N SER A 89 -3.94 -17.44 -11.05
CA SER A 89 -5.30 -17.27 -11.60
C SER A 89 -5.36 -16.09 -12.56
N LYS A 90 -6.15 -16.21 -13.63
CA LYS A 90 -6.21 -15.19 -14.67
C LYS A 90 -6.56 -13.80 -14.11
N ASP A 91 -7.58 -13.72 -13.27
CA ASP A 91 -8.12 -12.44 -12.79
C ASP A 91 -7.12 -11.68 -11.90
N VAL A 92 -6.34 -12.40 -11.07
CA VAL A 92 -5.29 -11.82 -10.23
C VAL A 92 -4.04 -11.52 -11.06
N ALA A 93 -3.60 -12.44 -11.91
CA ALA A 93 -2.43 -12.29 -12.76
C ALA A 93 -2.55 -11.09 -13.71
N ASP A 94 -3.72 -10.88 -14.31
CA ASP A 94 -4.00 -9.76 -15.21
C ASP A 94 -3.79 -8.41 -14.49
N VAL A 95 -4.16 -8.30 -13.21
CA VAL A 95 -3.95 -7.07 -12.42
C VAL A 95 -2.49 -6.94 -11.98
N VAL A 96 -1.91 -8.00 -11.41
CA VAL A 96 -0.53 -7.99 -10.88
C VAL A 96 0.51 -7.72 -11.98
N SER A 97 0.26 -8.20 -13.21
CA SER A 97 1.15 -7.93 -14.35
C SER A 97 1.27 -6.45 -14.70
N ARG A 98 0.26 -5.64 -14.34
CA ARG A 98 0.24 -4.21 -14.60
C ARG A 98 0.93 -3.35 -13.52
N PHE A 99 1.42 -3.95 -12.44
CA PHE A 99 2.15 -3.18 -11.42
C PHE A 99 3.39 -2.46 -11.96
N ASP A 100 4.01 -3.00 -13.00
CA ASP A 100 5.16 -2.37 -13.65
C ASP A 100 4.79 -1.16 -14.55
N GLU A 101 3.48 -0.93 -14.79
CA GLU A 101 2.97 0.22 -15.54
C GLU A 101 2.68 1.43 -14.63
N VAL A 102 2.77 1.27 -13.29
CA VAL A 102 2.41 2.34 -12.33
C VAL A 102 3.42 3.48 -12.40
N ASP A 103 2.92 4.68 -12.74
CA ASP A 103 3.72 5.91 -12.78
C ASP A 103 3.76 6.61 -11.42
N ILE A 104 2.66 6.54 -10.67
CA ILE A 104 2.52 7.15 -9.34
C ILE A 104 1.91 6.12 -8.39
N ALA A 105 2.66 5.70 -7.38
CA ALA A 105 2.14 4.85 -6.30
C ALA A 105 1.79 5.71 -5.08
N ILE A 106 0.54 5.66 -4.64
CA ILE A 106 0.07 6.30 -3.41
C ILE A 106 -0.02 5.23 -2.34
N VAL A 107 0.85 5.31 -1.34
CA VAL A 107 0.98 4.28 -0.31
C VAL A 107 0.81 4.84 1.10
N GLY A 108 0.30 4.01 2.00
CA GLY A 108 0.41 4.23 3.44
C GLY A 108 1.67 3.57 3.99
N ILE A 109 2.08 3.99 5.17
CA ILE A 109 3.09 3.29 5.96
C ILE A 109 2.40 2.76 7.21
N GLY A 110 2.43 1.44 7.41
CA GLY A 110 1.93 0.76 8.58
C GLY A 110 3.02 0.54 9.63
N ILE A 111 2.61 0.09 10.80
CA ILE A 111 3.47 -0.40 11.90
C ILE A 111 3.01 -1.81 12.28
N LEU A 112 3.74 -2.48 13.17
CA LEU A 112 3.38 -3.82 13.62
C LEU A 112 1.98 -3.91 14.23
N GLU A 113 1.51 -2.86 14.90
CA GLU A 113 0.13 -2.79 15.39
C GLU A 113 -0.82 -2.49 14.23
N PRO A 114 -1.68 -3.45 13.82
CA PRO A 114 -2.59 -3.23 12.70
C PRO A 114 -3.59 -2.10 12.99
N SER A 115 -3.83 -1.26 12.01
CA SER A 115 -4.84 -0.20 12.12
C SER A 115 -6.24 -0.77 12.36
N GLN A 116 -7.15 0.03 12.93
CA GLN A 116 -8.53 -0.39 13.15
C GLN A 116 -9.22 -0.81 11.84
N LEU A 117 -8.89 -0.15 10.72
CA LEU A 117 -9.42 -0.49 9.41
C LEU A 117 -8.98 -1.91 8.98
N LEU A 118 -7.71 -2.25 9.14
CA LEU A 118 -7.19 -3.59 8.86
C LEU A 118 -7.81 -4.64 9.78
N LYS A 119 -7.88 -4.37 11.09
CA LYS A 119 -8.55 -5.27 12.06
C LYS A 119 -9.99 -5.54 11.66
N THR A 120 -10.75 -4.51 11.30
CA THR A 120 -12.15 -4.66 10.87
C THR A 120 -12.28 -5.42 9.54
N SER A 121 -11.32 -5.28 8.64
CA SER A 121 -11.33 -5.99 7.35
C SER A 121 -10.93 -7.46 7.46
N GLY A 122 -10.18 -7.83 8.50
CA GLY A 122 -9.55 -9.15 8.64
C GLY A 122 -8.25 -9.33 7.84
N ASN A 123 -7.83 -8.32 7.08
CA ASN A 123 -6.60 -8.35 6.27
C ASN A 123 -5.37 -7.89 7.08
N TYR A 124 -5.00 -8.67 8.09
CA TYR A 124 -3.80 -8.40 8.89
C TYR A 124 -3.19 -9.70 9.38
N TYR A 125 -1.92 -9.67 9.74
CA TYR A 125 -1.25 -10.82 10.35
C TYR A 125 -1.74 -11.05 11.79
N HIS A 126 -2.04 -12.30 12.11
CA HIS A 126 -2.40 -12.70 13.48
C HIS A 126 -1.20 -12.57 14.43
N GLU A 127 -1.49 -12.57 15.72
CA GLU A 127 -0.53 -12.31 16.81
C GLU A 127 0.76 -13.11 16.68
N ASP A 128 0.66 -14.42 16.41
CA ASP A 128 1.83 -15.30 16.28
C ASP A 128 2.79 -14.81 15.17
N MET A 129 2.24 -14.39 14.04
CA MET A 129 3.05 -13.88 12.92
C MET A 129 3.59 -12.49 13.20
N LEU A 130 2.82 -11.63 13.88
CA LEU A 130 3.30 -10.31 14.31
C LEU A 130 4.50 -10.44 15.26
N GLN A 131 4.50 -11.43 16.15
CA GLN A 131 5.65 -11.74 17.02
C GLN A 131 6.86 -12.19 16.20
N VAL A 132 6.69 -13.01 15.17
CA VAL A 132 7.77 -13.41 14.26
C VAL A 132 8.34 -12.19 13.52
N LEU A 133 7.49 -11.31 12.99
CA LEU A 133 7.89 -10.08 12.32
C LEU A 133 8.68 -9.17 13.28
N ALA A 134 8.19 -9.00 14.51
CA ALA A 134 8.87 -8.23 15.55
C ALA A 134 10.26 -8.82 15.89
N ALA A 135 10.34 -10.14 16.06
CA ALA A 135 11.60 -10.85 16.35
C ALA A 135 12.61 -10.71 15.20
N ARG A 136 12.15 -10.56 13.96
CA ARG A 136 12.99 -10.30 12.78
C ARG A 136 13.32 -8.81 12.62
N GLY A 137 12.90 -7.94 13.53
CA GLY A 137 13.22 -6.52 13.55
C GLY A 137 12.35 -5.65 12.64
N ALA A 138 11.15 -6.10 12.28
CA ALA A 138 10.21 -5.28 11.53
C ALA A 138 9.90 -3.97 12.26
N VAL A 139 9.93 -2.86 11.54
CA VAL A 139 9.57 -1.53 12.06
C VAL A 139 8.34 -0.95 11.37
N GLY A 140 8.04 -1.39 10.16
CA GLY A 140 6.90 -0.91 9.38
C GLY A 140 6.63 -1.75 8.15
N ASP A 141 5.57 -1.40 7.44
CA ASP A 141 5.17 -2.04 6.18
C ASP A 141 4.71 -1.04 5.12
N ILE A 142 4.83 -1.43 3.87
CA ILE A 142 4.14 -0.86 2.72
C ILE A 142 3.42 -2.01 2.00
N CYS A 143 2.12 -1.87 1.75
CA CYS A 143 1.29 -2.92 1.17
C CYS A 143 1.38 -4.26 1.95
N LEU A 144 1.47 -4.21 3.28
CA LEU A 144 1.65 -5.35 4.21
C LEU A 144 2.96 -6.13 4.04
N HIS A 145 3.87 -5.69 3.18
CA HIS A 145 5.24 -6.21 3.12
C HIS A 145 6.10 -5.49 4.16
N TYR A 146 6.50 -6.22 5.19
CA TYR A 146 7.22 -5.66 6.34
C TYR A 146 8.72 -5.54 6.06
N TYR A 147 9.32 -4.46 6.60
CA TYR A 147 10.76 -4.16 6.50
C TYR A 147 11.35 -3.78 7.86
N ASP A 148 12.67 -3.94 7.98
CA ASP A 148 13.46 -3.56 9.15
C ASP A 148 13.85 -2.06 9.12
N LYS A 149 14.55 -1.59 10.14
CA LYS A 149 15.04 -0.20 10.25
C LYS A 149 15.98 0.24 9.12
N ASN A 150 16.58 -0.70 8.41
CA ASN A 150 17.48 -0.45 7.27
C ASN A 150 16.70 -0.52 5.95
N GLY A 151 15.41 -0.82 6.00
CA GLY A 151 14.55 -0.99 4.83
C GLY A 151 14.68 -2.37 4.17
N HIS A 152 15.30 -3.37 4.81
CA HIS A 152 15.34 -4.72 4.26
C HIS A 152 14.03 -5.45 4.54
N PRO A 153 13.45 -6.16 3.53
CA PRO A 153 12.29 -7.02 3.77
C PRO A 153 12.59 -8.05 4.87
N VAL A 154 11.68 -8.22 5.83
CA VAL A 154 11.83 -9.19 6.93
C VAL A 154 11.32 -10.58 6.59
N LEU A 155 10.49 -10.70 5.55
CA LEU A 155 10.08 -11.96 4.94
C LEU A 155 10.69 -12.09 3.56
N ARG A 156 11.08 -13.30 3.20
CA ARG A 156 11.47 -13.64 1.83
C ARG A 156 10.23 -13.89 0.97
N ASP A 157 10.36 -13.81 -0.33
CA ASP A 157 9.24 -14.03 -1.27
C ASP A 157 8.57 -15.40 -1.11
N ASP A 158 9.32 -16.41 -0.67
CA ASP A 158 8.83 -17.77 -0.41
C ASP A 158 8.20 -17.97 0.98
N GLU A 159 8.17 -16.92 1.80
CA GLU A 159 7.56 -16.89 3.15
C GLU A 159 6.42 -15.87 3.25
N ASP A 160 6.29 -14.95 2.31
CA ASP A 160 5.37 -13.82 2.39
C ASP A 160 4.03 -14.14 1.69
N PRO A 161 2.94 -14.37 2.44
CA PRO A 161 1.65 -14.75 1.87
C PRO A 161 0.85 -13.58 1.29
N VAL A 162 1.44 -12.38 1.19
CA VAL A 162 0.77 -11.19 0.70
C VAL A 162 0.51 -11.25 -0.80
N ILE A 163 -0.70 -10.86 -1.20
CA ILE A 163 -1.05 -10.54 -2.59
C ILE A 163 -1.13 -9.02 -2.72
N GLY A 164 -0.04 -8.44 -3.17
CA GLY A 164 0.15 -7.01 -3.31
C GLY A 164 1.40 -6.65 -4.09
N MET A 165 1.63 -5.35 -4.23
CA MET A 165 2.85 -4.84 -4.89
C MET A 165 4.04 -5.02 -3.95
N ALA A 166 4.95 -5.91 -4.31
CA ALA A 166 6.16 -6.20 -3.55
C ALA A 166 7.06 -4.96 -3.40
N LEU A 167 7.82 -4.87 -2.30
CA LEU A 167 8.70 -3.74 -1.99
C LEU A 167 9.68 -3.42 -3.12
N GLU A 168 10.21 -4.45 -3.80
CA GLU A 168 11.09 -4.26 -4.95
C GLU A 168 10.41 -3.58 -6.15
N LYS A 169 9.11 -3.80 -6.34
CA LYS A 169 8.32 -3.10 -7.36
C LYS A 169 7.96 -1.69 -6.90
N VAL A 170 7.63 -1.50 -5.63
CA VAL A 170 7.42 -0.17 -5.04
C VAL A 170 8.66 0.69 -5.28
N LYS A 171 9.85 0.17 -4.97
CA LYS A 171 11.12 0.88 -5.15
C LYS A 171 11.44 1.23 -6.61
N LYS A 172 10.92 0.48 -7.58
CA LYS A 172 11.12 0.74 -9.02
C LYS A 172 10.07 1.69 -9.60
N CYS A 173 8.99 1.95 -8.87
CA CYS A 173 7.96 2.89 -9.33
C CYS A 173 8.57 4.29 -9.48
N PRO A 174 8.29 5.00 -10.60
CA PRO A 174 8.92 6.30 -10.89
C PRO A 174 8.62 7.39 -9.86
N ASN A 175 7.50 7.30 -9.14
CA ASN A 175 7.10 8.29 -8.15
C ASN A 175 6.25 7.65 -7.04
N VAL A 176 6.83 7.43 -5.89
CA VAL A 176 6.12 6.87 -4.73
C VAL A 176 5.81 7.96 -3.72
N VAL A 177 4.53 8.20 -3.51
CA VAL A 177 4.01 9.20 -2.57
C VAL A 177 3.45 8.48 -1.35
N ALA A 178 4.12 8.60 -0.22
CA ALA A 178 3.66 8.05 1.04
C ALA A 178 2.83 9.08 1.82
N LEU A 179 1.66 8.64 2.29
CA LEU A 179 0.82 9.38 3.22
C LEU A 179 0.90 8.70 4.59
N ALA A 180 1.69 9.24 5.49
CA ALA A 180 1.90 8.66 6.81
C ALA A 180 2.20 9.75 7.83
N GLY A 181 1.53 9.73 8.97
CA GLY A 181 1.73 10.63 10.08
C GLY A 181 1.44 9.95 11.41
N GLY A 182 1.90 10.58 12.48
CA GLY A 182 1.86 10.04 13.83
C GLY A 182 3.27 9.73 14.36
N THR A 183 3.54 10.19 15.58
CA THR A 183 4.88 10.04 16.21
C THR A 183 5.26 8.58 16.45
N ASP A 184 4.29 7.70 16.57
CA ASP A 184 4.45 6.24 16.65
C ASP A 184 4.97 5.60 15.35
N LYS A 185 4.83 6.29 14.21
CA LYS A 185 5.28 5.84 12.89
C LYS A 185 6.69 6.30 12.50
N VAL A 186 7.36 7.09 13.32
CA VAL A 186 8.68 7.66 12.98
C VAL A 186 9.69 6.58 12.59
N ALA A 187 9.77 5.47 13.34
CA ALA A 187 10.69 4.37 13.04
C ALA A 187 10.35 3.70 11.70
N ALA A 188 9.06 3.46 11.43
CA ALA A 188 8.58 2.90 10.18
C ALA A 188 8.90 3.81 8.99
N ILE A 189 8.64 5.11 9.13
CA ILE A 189 8.94 6.10 8.09
C ILE A 189 10.45 6.19 7.83
N LYS A 190 11.30 6.21 8.88
CA LYS A 190 12.76 6.18 8.73
C LYS A 190 13.22 4.92 7.99
N GLY A 191 12.65 3.75 8.31
CA GLY A 191 12.93 2.50 7.59
C GLY A 191 12.55 2.56 6.10
N ALA A 192 11.38 3.13 5.79
CA ALA A 192 10.94 3.31 4.40
C ALA A 192 11.85 4.25 3.60
N LEU A 193 12.29 5.37 4.21
CA LEU A 193 13.24 6.32 3.61
C LEU A 193 14.61 5.67 3.39
N THR A 194 15.12 4.95 4.38
CA THR A 194 16.42 4.24 4.29
C THR A 194 16.39 3.17 3.23
N GLY A 195 15.27 2.43 3.09
CA GLY A 195 15.06 1.43 2.06
C GLY A 195 14.91 2.00 0.64
N GLY A 196 14.70 3.31 0.52
CA GLY A 196 14.48 3.97 -0.77
C GLY A 196 13.12 3.61 -1.39
N TYR A 197 12.10 3.38 -0.56
CA TYR A 197 10.76 3.01 -1.00
C TYR A 197 9.86 4.19 -1.33
N ILE A 198 10.21 5.39 -0.89
CA ILE A 198 9.37 6.58 -1.05
C ILE A 198 10.16 7.77 -1.57
N ASP A 199 9.58 8.51 -2.50
CA ASP A 199 10.15 9.72 -3.10
C ASP A 199 9.58 10.98 -2.45
N VAL A 200 8.32 10.92 -2.03
CA VAL A 200 7.60 12.02 -1.41
C VAL A 200 6.89 11.53 -0.16
N LEU A 201 7.12 12.19 0.96
CA LEU A 201 6.40 11.98 2.20
C LEU A 201 5.45 13.14 2.47
N ILE A 202 4.17 12.83 2.63
CA ILE A 202 3.17 13.76 3.14
C ILE A 202 2.85 13.34 4.57
N THR A 203 3.20 14.20 5.52
CA THR A 203 3.12 13.90 6.95
C THR A 203 2.71 15.11 7.78
N ASP A 204 2.38 14.88 9.04
CA ASP A 204 2.10 15.97 10.00
C ASP A 204 3.38 16.63 10.53
N TYR A 205 3.23 17.83 11.07
CA TYR A 205 4.35 18.63 11.55
C TYR A 205 5.12 17.98 12.74
N PRO A 206 4.48 17.39 13.78
CA PRO A 206 5.19 16.69 14.84
C PRO A 206 6.06 15.55 14.32
N THR A 207 5.49 14.72 13.41
CA THR A 207 6.23 13.62 12.78
C THR A 207 7.40 14.13 11.96
N ALA A 208 7.19 15.16 11.13
CA ALA A 208 8.25 15.76 10.32
C ALA A 208 9.42 16.29 11.21
N ARG A 209 9.10 16.95 12.32
CA ARG A 209 10.13 17.41 13.26
C ARG A 209 10.96 16.25 13.82
N MET A 210 10.32 15.14 14.22
CA MET A 210 11.04 13.97 14.76
C MET A 210 11.90 13.27 13.71
N LEU A 211 11.50 13.31 12.43
CA LEU A 211 12.28 12.72 11.34
C LEU A 211 13.58 13.48 11.05
N VAL A 212 13.61 14.79 11.27
CA VAL A 212 14.79 15.65 11.02
C VAL A 212 15.58 16.01 12.30
N SER A 213 15.06 15.63 13.46
CA SER A 213 15.81 15.74 14.73
C SER A 213 16.55 14.43 14.95
N ASP A 214 17.87 14.49 14.99
CA ASP A 214 18.74 13.34 15.30
C ASP A 214 18.63 12.89 16.76
#